data_a60d25042495d55c34728c132aa1e498
#
_entry.id   a60d25042495d55c34728c132aa1e498
#
_cell.length_a   1.000
_cell.length_b   1.000
_cell.length_c   1.000
_cell.angle_alpha   90.00
_cell.angle_beta   90.00
_cell.angle_gamma   90.00
#
_symmetry.space_group_name_H-M   'P 1'
#
loop_
_entity.id
_entity.type
_entity.pdbx_description
1 polymer ?
#
loop_
_entity_poly.entity_id
_entity_poly.type
_entity_poly.pdbx_seq_one_letter_code
_entity_poly.pdbx_strand_id
1 'polypeptide(L)'
;MNAQLRYLALFKQGLLSQQFGAGLSGTLSAIENLAYVQIDTLSVVERAHHHVLWNRVADYDPAHLNQLVKKQHIFEYWYHAAAYLPMCDYRYALPRMMSIRNDENRYYTNVDKRLMGEILARVRAEGELRVRDIGKSNQKKGGWWNLGQERRALDK
;
A
#
# COMPACT_ATOMS: atom_id res chain seq x y z
N MET A 1 -14.58 -16.17 26.38
CA MET A 1 -13.96 -16.63 25.13
C MET A 1 -13.09 -17.83 25.45
N ASN A 2 -13.25 -18.96 24.71
CA ASN A 2 -12.49 -20.18 24.94
C ASN A 2 -10.98 -19.95 24.76
N ALA A 3 -10.13 -20.39 25.69
CA ALA A 3 -8.69 -20.23 25.66
C ALA A 3 -8.05 -20.84 24.40
N GLN A 4 -8.58 -21.96 23.93
CA GLN A 4 -8.14 -22.62 22.70
C GLN A 4 -8.38 -21.76 21.45
N LEU A 5 -9.55 -21.10 21.36
CA LEU A 5 -9.86 -20.21 20.24
C LEU A 5 -8.95 -18.96 20.24
N ARG A 6 -8.66 -18.42 21.43
CA ARG A 6 -7.71 -17.31 21.56
C ARG A 6 -6.31 -17.73 21.10
N TYR A 7 -5.84 -18.87 21.56
CA TYR A 7 -4.54 -19.41 21.16
C TYR A 7 -4.46 -19.57 19.64
N LEU A 8 -5.47 -20.21 19.04
CA LEU A 8 -5.53 -20.41 17.59
C LEU A 8 -5.53 -19.09 16.82
N ALA A 9 -6.28 -18.10 17.27
CA ALA A 9 -6.35 -16.79 16.64
C ALA A 9 -4.98 -16.09 16.69
N LEU A 10 -4.31 -16.08 17.83
CA LEU A 10 -2.98 -15.49 17.98
C LEU A 10 -1.92 -16.24 17.17
N PHE A 11 -1.99 -17.57 17.16
CA PHE A 11 -1.09 -18.40 16.36
C PHE A 11 -1.23 -18.10 14.85
N LYS A 12 -2.47 -18.07 14.35
CA LYS A 12 -2.74 -17.77 12.93
C LYS A 12 -2.30 -16.36 12.51
N GLN A 13 -2.32 -15.42 13.45
CA GLN A 13 -1.82 -14.07 13.24
C GLN A 13 -0.29 -13.95 13.39
N GLY A 14 0.43 -15.02 13.72
CA GLY A 14 1.87 -15.01 13.93
C GLY A 14 2.32 -14.24 15.17
N LEU A 15 1.50 -14.17 16.22
CA LEU A 15 1.78 -13.41 17.43
C LEU A 15 2.30 -14.25 18.61
N LEU A 16 2.36 -15.57 18.48
CA LEU A 16 2.84 -16.46 19.54
C LEU A 16 4.28 -16.88 19.41
N SER A 17 4.86 -16.76 18.19
CA SER A 17 6.23 -17.14 17.90
C SER A 17 6.72 -16.36 16.69
N GLN A 18 8.03 -16.23 16.55
CA GLN A 18 8.67 -15.62 15.36
C GLN A 18 8.70 -16.63 14.19
N GLN A 19 7.50 -17.11 13.80
CA GLN A 19 7.34 -18.21 12.82
C GLN A 19 7.70 -17.80 11.38
N PHE A 20 7.89 -16.52 11.10
CA PHE A 20 8.18 -16.04 9.74
C PHE A 20 9.67 -15.90 9.45
N GLY A 21 10.53 -16.18 10.45
CA GLY A 21 11.98 -16.01 10.32
C GLY A 21 12.43 -14.56 10.54
N ALA A 22 13.59 -14.20 9.99
CA ALA A 22 14.26 -12.93 10.26
C ALA A 22 14.43 -12.08 8.99
N GLY A 23 14.66 -10.79 9.20
CA GLY A 23 15.08 -9.84 8.17
C GLY A 23 14.09 -9.70 7.00
N LEU A 24 14.62 -9.47 5.80
CA LEU A 24 13.83 -9.18 4.59
C LEU A 24 12.91 -10.34 4.20
N SER A 25 13.40 -11.57 4.24
CA SER A 25 12.61 -12.78 3.90
C SER A 25 11.52 -13.03 4.91
N GLY A 26 11.78 -12.85 6.21
CA GLY A 26 10.79 -12.94 7.26
C GLY A 26 9.71 -11.88 7.12
N THR A 27 10.10 -10.65 6.72
CA THR A 27 9.16 -9.57 6.45
C THR A 27 8.20 -9.92 5.31
N LEU A 28 8.72 -10.47 4.21
CA LEU A 28 7.87 -10.93 3.09
C LEU A 28 6.91 -12.04 3.54
N SER A 29 7.42 -13.07 4.21
CA SER A 29 6.59 -14.19 4.71
C SER A 29 5.48 -13.72 5.66
N ALA A 30 5.75 -12.73 6.52
CA ALA A 30 4.75 -12.15 7.39
C ALA A 30 3.66 -11.41 6.60
N ILE A 31 4.03 -10.62 5.57
CA ILE A 31 3.09 -9.90 4.71
C ILE A 31 2.23 -10.90 3.91
N GLU A 32 2.83 -11.94 3.35
CA GLU A 32 2.12 -12.99 2.63
C GLU A 32 1.10 -13.74 3.51
N ASN A 33 1.49 -14.05 4.76
CA ASN A 33 0.56 -14.69 5.71
C ASN A 33 -0.60 -13.77 6.11
N LEU A 34 -0.35 -12.48 6.30
CA LEU A 34 -1.36 -11.49 6.67
C LEU A 34 -2.22 -11.07 5.47
N ALA A 35 -1.69 -11.21 4.26
CA ALA A 35 -2.24 -10.77 2.98
C ALA A 35 -2.57 -9.25 2.89
N TYR A 36 -2.42 -8.51 3.99
CA TYR A 36 -2.77 -7.09 4.08
C TYR A 36 -2.05 -6.43 5.26
N VAL A 37 -1.25 -5.41 5.01
CA VAL A 37 -0.64 -4.57 6.05
C VAL A 37 -1.00 -3.12 5.78
N GLN A 38 -1.96 -2.59 6.54
CA GLN A 38 -2.45 -1.22 6.38
C GLN A 38 -1.33 -0.21 6.64
N ILE A 39 -1.14 0.72 5.71
CA ILE A 39 -0.22 1.84 5.86
C ILE A 39 -0.89 2.87 6.75
N ASP A 40 -0.34 3.07 7.94
CA ASP A 40 -0.86 4.02 8.90
C ASP A 40 0.01 5.28 8.94
N THR A 41 -0.64 6.42 9.11
CA THR A 41 0.02 7.73 9.25
C THR A 41 0.27 8.10 10.70
N LEU A 42 -0.41 7.44 11.66
CA LEU A 42 -0.19 7.67 13.08
C LEU A 42 1.22 7.19 13.46
N SER A 43 2.00 8.10 14.02
CA SER A 43 3.35 7.85 14.48
C SER A 43 3.53 8.45 15.86
N VAL A 44 3.72 7.60 16.87
CA VAL A 44 4.10 8.02 18.23
C VAL A 44 5.58 7.72 18.44
N VAL A 45 5.99 6.45 18.37
CA VAL A 45 7.39 6.01 18.33
C VAL A 45 7.80 5.78 16.87
N GLU A 46 6.96 5.04 16.14
CA GLU A 46 7.07 4.80 14.72
C GLU A 46 5.65 4.61 14.15
N ARG A 47 5.50 4.57 12.81
CA ARG A 47 4.20 4.35 12.17
C ARG A 47 3.63 2.98 12.54
N ALA A 48 2.33 2.91 12.77
CA ALA A 48 1.68 1.71 13.33
C ALA A 48 1.89 0.43 12.51
N HIS A 49 2.03 0.51 11.19
CA HIS A 49 2.30 -0.68 10.35
C HIS A 49 3.67 -1.32 10.63
N HIS A 50 4.67 -0.56 11.09
CA HIS A 50 5.94 -1.13 11.51
C HIS A 50 5.78 -1.96 12.79
N HIS A 51 4.93 -1.55 13.74
CA HIS A 51 4.65 -2.35 14.94
C HIS A 51 4.00 -3.70 14.62
N VAL A 52 3.18 -3.76 13.55
CA VAL A 52 2.61 -5.02 13.06
C VAL A 52 3.71 -6.01 12.68
N LEU A 53 4.75 -5.55 12.01
CA LEU A 53 5.85 -6.38 11.53
C LEU A 53 6.89 -6.66 12.61
N TRP A 54 7.24 -5.70 13.46
CA TRP A 54 8.15 -5.93 14.61
C TRP A 54 7.68 -7.06 15.54
N ASN A 55 6.37 -7.15 15.75
CA ASN A 55 5.81 -8.21 16.60
C ASN A 55 5.87 -9.61 15.98
N ARG A 56 6.27 -9.74 14.71
CA ARG A 56 6.20 -10.99 13.95
C ARG A 56 7.52 -11.46 13.37
N VAL A 57 8.42 -10.53 13.13
CA VAL A 57 9.64 -10.76 12.35
C VAL A 57 10.86 -10.42 13.21
N ALA A 58 11.77 -11.38 13.38
CA ALA A 58 13.05 -11.11 13.99
C ALA A 58 13.90 -10.20 13.09
N ASP A 59 14.68 -9.30 13.70
CA ASP A 59 15.54 -8.35 12.98
C ASP A 59 14.79 -7.55 11.90
N TYR A 60 13.53 -7.17 12.18
CA TYR A 60 12.76 -6.33 11.29
C TYR A 60 13.37 -4.93 11.21
N ASP A 61 13.54 -4.44 9.99
CA ASP A 61 13.95 -3.07 9.67
C ASP A 61 12.86 -2.40 8.81
N PRO A 62 12.41 -1.17 9.13
CA PRO A 62 11.48 -0.40 8.30
C PRO A 62 11.90 -0.28 6.82
N ALA A 63 13.20 -0.28 6.53
CA ALA A 63 13.74 -0.27 5.18
C ALA A 63 13.37 -1.52 4.35
N HIS A 64 13.01 -2.63 5.00
CA HIS A 64 12.58 -3.85 4.32
C HIS A 64 11.36 -3.62 3.42
N LEU A 65 10.39 -2.80 3.83
CA LEU A 65 9.21 -2.49 3.02
C LEU A 65 9.60 -1.82 1.70
N ASN A 66 10.47 -0.80 1.75
CA ASN A 66 10.94 -0.13 0.54
C ASN A 66 11.73 -1.10 -0.38
N GLN A 67 12.51 -2.01 0.20
CA GLN A 67 13.25 -3.01 -0.57
C GLN A 67 12.30 -4.00 -1.25
N LEU A 68 11.26 -4.47 -0.55
CA LEU A 68 10.26 -5.39 -1.09
C LEU A 68 9.43 -4.76 -2.20
N VAL A 69 9.06 -3.48 -2.08
CA VAL A 69 8.39 -2.72 -3.15
C VAL A 69 9.30 -2.61 -4.37
N LYS A 70 10.57 -2.19 -4.19
CA LYS A 70 11.54 -2.11 -5.30
C LYS A 70 11.77 -3.43 -6.02
N LYS A 71 11.78 -4.54 -5.27
CA LYS A 71 11.93 -5.90 -5.81
C LYS A 71 10.64 -6.46 -6.39
N GLN A 72 9.54 -5.70 -6.33
CA GLN A 72 8.22 -6.13 -6.79
C GLN A 72 7.70 -7.40 -6.10
N HIS A 73 8.08 -7.63 -4.83
CA HIS A 73 7.53 -8.70 -4.02
C HIS A 73 6.22 -8.30 -3.34
N ILE A 74 6.06 -7.00 -3.08
CA ILE A 74 4.83 -6.40 -2.57
C ILE A 74 4.49 -5.16 -3.40
N PHE A 75 3.23 -4.72 -3.33
CA PHE A 75 2.77 -3.48 -3.94
C PHE A 75 1.88 -2.69 -2.99
N GLU A 76 1.82 -1.37 -3.18
CA GLU A 76 0.89 -0.50 -2.47
C GLU A 76 -0.41 -0.41 -3.24
N TYR A 77 -1.53 -0.53 -2.54
CA TYR A 77 -2.84 -0.35 -3.15
C TYR A 77 -3.86 0.19 -2.14
N TRP A 78 -4.86 0.89 -2.66
CA TRP A 78 -5.95 1.45 -1.87
C TRP A 78 -7.20 0.58 -1.97
N TYR A 79 -7.46 -0.23 -0.95
CA TYR A 79 -8.73 -0.93 -0.78
C TYR A 79 -9.74 -0.07 -0.01
N HIS A 80 -9.86 -0.24 1.30
CA HIS A 80 -10.55 0.65 2.23
C HIS A 80 -9.57 1.66 2.85
N ALA A 81 -8.31 1.34 2.85
CA ALA A 81 -7.18 2.19 3.20
C ALA A 81 -5.96 1.83 2.34
N ALA A 82 -4.93 2.68 2.33
CA ALA A 82 -3.65 2.35 1.71
C ALA A 82 -3.02 1.16 2.45
N ALA A 83 -2.49 0.19 1.72
CA ALA A 83 -1.90 -1.02 2.30
C ALA A 83 -0.79 -1.59 1.43
N TYR A 84 0.13 -2.30 2.08
CA TYR A 84 1.04 -3.23 1.41
C TYR A 84 0.36 -4.57 1.24
N LEU A 85 0.44 -5.12 0.03
CA LEU A 85 -0.15 -6.38 -0.40
C LEU A 85 0.92 -7.25 -1.06
N PRO A 86 0.88 -8.57 -0.89
CA PRO A 86 1.81 -9.45 -1.59
C PRO A 86 1.56 -9.43 -3.10
N MET A 87 2.63 -9.44 -3.90
CA MET A 87 2.53 -9.39 -5.37
C MET A 87 1.81 -10.60 -5.96
N CYS A 88 1.84 -11.77 -5.30
CA CYS A 88 1.09 -12.95 -5.73
C CYS A 88 -0.43 -12.70 -5.76
N ASP A 89 -0.93 -11.74 -4.97
CA ASP A 89 -2.34 -11.36 -4.89
C ASP A 89 -2.74 -10.21 -5.84
N TYR A 90 -1.80 -9.69 -6.64
CA TYR A 90 -2.05 -8.58 -7.57
C TYR A 90 -3.25 -8.82 -8.49
N ARG A 91 -3.43 -10.06 -8.95
CA ARG A 91 -4.58 -10.46 -9.78
C ARG A 91 -5.94 -10.16 -9.15
N TYR A 92 -6.04 -10.17 -7.83
CA TYR A 92 -7.29 -9.87 -7.11
C TYR A 92 -7.58 -8.37 -7.01
N ALA A 93 -6.58 -7.52 -7.22
CA ALA A 93 -6.76 -6.08 -7.32
C ALA A 93 -7.24 -5.63 -8.72
N LEU A 94 -6.97 -6.43 -9.77
CA LEU A 94 -7.27 -6.09 -11.16
C LEU A 94 -8.75 -5.75 -11.42
N PRO A 95 -9.77 -6.49 -10.90
CA PRO A 95 -11.17 -6.14 -11.14
C PRO A 95 -11.50 -4.72 -10.65
N ARG A 96 -10.99 -4.32 -9.48
CA ARG A 96 -11.18 -2.97 -8.95
C ARG A 96 -10.41 -1.93 -9.75
N MET A 97 -9.18 -2.22 -10.17
CA MET A 97 -8.40 -1.34 -11.05
C MET A 97 -9.12 -1.11 -12.37
N MET A 98 -9.69 -2.15 -12.96
CA MET A 98 -10.47 -2.05 -14.20
C MET A 98 -11.74 -1.23 -14.03
N SER A 99 -12.47 -1.41 -12.92
CA SER A 99 -13.64 -0.60 -12.60
C SER A 99 -13.30 0.90 -12.46
N ILE A 100 -12.17 1.23 -11.80
CA ILE A 100 -11.67 2.61 -11.71
C ILE A 100 -11.32 3.15 -13.09
N ARG A 101 -10.60 2.37 -13.90
CA ARG A 101 -10.23 2.75 -15.27
C ARG A 101 -11.44 3.03 -16.15
N ASN A 102 -12.51 2.27 -15.98
CA ASN A 102 -13.75 2.38 -16.75
C ASN A 102 -14.71 3.47 -16.25
N ASP A 103 -14.28 4.32 -15.31
CA ASP A 103 -15.12 5.39 -14.70
C ASP A 103 -16.33 4.86 -13.90
N GLU A 104 -16.33 3.59 -13.50
CA GLU A 104 -17.41 2.99 -12.71
C GLU A 104 -17.34 3.37 -11.23
N ASN A 105 -16.20 3.93 -10.79
CA ASN A 105 -15.98 4.31 -9.39
C ASN A 105 -16.22 5.82 -9.19
N ARG A 106 -17.21 6.17 -8.36
CA ARG A 106 -17.63 7.56 -8.10
C ARG A 106 -16.51 8.48 -7.55
N TYR A 107 -15.50 7.93 -6.91
CA TYR A 107 -14.40 8.73 -6.33
C TYR A 107 -13.38 9.20 -7.37
N TYR A 108 -13.35 8.54 -8.53
CA TYR A 108 -12.40 8.82 -9.61
C TYR A 108 -13.08 9.38 -10.88
N THR A 109 -14.33 9.80 -10.77
CA THR A 109 -15.02 10.57 -11.82
C THR A 109 -14.41 11.97 -11.91
N ASN A 110 -14.48 12.60 -13.09
CA ASN A 110 -13.97 13.97 -13.34
C ASN A 110 -12.44 14.13 -13.20
N VAL A 111 -11.67 13.10 -13.52
CA VAL A 111 -10.24 13.22 -13.69
C VAL A 111 -9.92 13.68 -15.11
N ASP A 112 -9.00 14.65 -15.25
CA ASP A 112 -8.58 15.16 -16.54
C ASP A 112 -7.90 14.06 -17.36
N LYS A 113 -8.55 13.61 -18.44
CA LYS A 113 -8.07 12.52 -19.31
C LYS A 113 -6.76 12.88 -20.03
N ARG A 114 -6.56 14.16 -20.36
CA ARG A 114 -5.32 14.64 -20.99
C ARG A 114 -4.16 14.51 -20.02
N LEU A 115 -4.34 15.01 -18.79
CA LEU A 115 -3.34 14.92 -17.73
C LEU A 115 -3.01 13.46 -17.40
N MET A 116 -4.00 12.57 -17.36
CA MET A 116 -3.78 11.12 -17.19
C MET A 116 -2.90 10.55 -18.32
N GLY A 117 -3.19 10.93 -19.58
CA GLY A 117 -2.39 10.50 -20.72
C GLY A 117 -0.94 10.97 -20.63
N GLU A 118 -0.72 12.24 -20.25
CA GLU A 118 0.59 12.82 -20.03
C GLU A 118 1.37 12.09 -18.91
N ILE A 119 0.71 11.85 -17.77
CA ILE A 119 1.31 11.12 -16.64
C ILE A 119 1.66 9.69 -17.04
N LEU A 120 0.77 8.99 -17.72
CA LEU A 120 1.01 7.62 -18.18
C LEU A 120 2.18 7.53 -19.15
N ALA A 121 2.28 8.49 -20.07
CA ALA A 121 3.40 8.57 -21.01
C ALA A 121 4.73 8.80 -20.26
N ARG A 122 4.73 9.67 -19.26
CA ARG A 122 5.90 9.92 -18.42
C ARG A 122 6.29 8.69 -17.60
N VAL A 123 5.34 8.01 -16.95
CA VAL A 123 5.61 6.78 -16.19
C VAL A 123 6.24 5.71 -17.09
N ARG A 124 5.79 5.60 -18.34
CA ARG A 124 6.37 4.65 -19.31
C ARG A 124 7.79 5.00 -19.75
N ALA A 125 8.09 6.30 -19.84
CA ALA A 125 9.40 6.79 -20.30
C ALA A 125 10.42 6.94 -19.17
N GLU A 126 9.99 7.41 -18.00
CA GLU A 126 10.85 7.84 -16.90
C GLU A 126 10.85 6.82 -15.72
N GLY A 127 9.87 5.90 -15.69
CA GLY A 127 9.67 4.97 -14.57
C GLY A 127 8.78 5.56 -13.48
N GLU A 128 9.13 5.34 -12.20
CA GLU A 128 8.32 5.80 -11.07
C GLU A 128 8.22 7.32 -11.00
N LEU A 129 7.00 7.83 -10.81
CA LEU A 129 6.73 9.25 -10.59
C LEU A 129 6.09 9.49 -9.23
N ARG A 130 6.44 10.60 -8.59
CA ARG A 130 5.79 11.10 -7.38
C ARG A 130 4.95 12.34 -7.73
N VAL A 131 3.92 12.62 -6.95
CA VAL A 131 3.06 13.81 -7.15
C VAL A 131 3.88 15.11 -7.29
N ARG A 132 4.98 15.24 -6.53
CA ARG A 132 5.88 16.41 -6.61
C ARG A 132 6.61 16.52 -7.94
N ASP A 133 6.75 15.43 -8.68
CA ASP A 133 7.48 15.38 -9.95
C ASP A 133 6.57 15.78 -11.14
N ILE A 134 5.24 15.82 -10.93
CA ILE A 134 4.25 16.14 -11.97
C ILE A 134 4.07 17.63 -12.13
N GLY A 135 4.52 18.44 -11.19
CA GLY A 135 4.41 19.90 -11.21
C GLY A 135 3.41 20.43 -10.19
N LYS A 136 3.54 21.71 -9.87
CA LYS A 136 2.63 22.39 -8.96
C LYS A 136 1.43 22.90 -9.75
N SER A 137 0.27 22.31 -9.54
CA SER A 137 -0.98 23.00 -9.84
C SER A 137 -1.07 24.27 -8.98
N ASN A 138 -1.40 25.40 -9.59
CA ASN A 138 -1.66 26.68 -8.91
C ASN A 138 -3.00 26.68 -8.14
N GLN A 139 -3.49 25.52 -7.73
CA GLN A 139 -4.73 25.43 -6.97
C GLN A 139 -4.51 25.84 -5.52
N LYS A 140 -5.30 26.81 -5.07
CA LYS A 140 -5.42 27.21 -3.67
C LYS A 140 -5.57 25.97 -2.80
N LYS A 141 -4.81 25.90 -1.71
CA LYS A 141 -4.90 24.84 -0.71
C LYS A 141 -6.35 24.68 -0.26
N GLY A 142 -7.05 23.73 -0.84
CA GLY A 142 -8.35 23.27 -0.36
C GLY A 142 -8.18 22.47 0.93
N GLY A 143 -9.29 22.21 1.63
CA GLY A 143 -9.29 21.46 2.88
C GLY A 143 -8.65 20.07 2.76
N TRP A 144 -8.42 19.42 3.88
CA TRP A 144 -7.73 18.13 4.08
C TRP A 144 -8.07 17.04 3.04
N TRP A 145 -9.29 17.05 2.49
CA TRP A 145 -9.80 16.07 1.51
C TRP A 145 -9.71 16.52 0.05
N ASN A 146 -9.20 17.72 -0.22
CA ASN A 146 -9.14 18.25 -1.58
C ASN A 146 -7.83 17.84 -2.25
N LEU A 147 -7.82 16.62 -2.79
CA LEU A 147 -6.71 16.09 -3.59
C LEU A 147 -6.64 16.87 -4.92
N GLY A 148 -5.48 17.44 -5.24
CA GLY A 148 -5.24 18.09 -6.53
C GLY A 148 -5.48 17.15 -7.73
N GLN A 149 -5.71 17.74 -8.91
CA GLN A 149 -5.97 16.96 -10.14
C GLN A 149 -4.81 16.02 -10.48
N GLU A 150 -3.58 16.44 -10.20
CA GLU A 150 -2.36 15.64 -10.42
C GLU A 150 -2.37 14.36 -9.56
N ARG A 151 -2.74 14.49 -8.28
CA ARG A 151 -2.87 13.35 -7.39
C ARG A 151 -3.95 12.40 -7.86
N ARG A 152 -5.12 12.94 -8.22
CA ARG A 152 -6.25 12.14 -8.73
C ARG A 152 -5.91 11.42 -10.03
N ALA A 153 -5.14 12.06 -10.90
CA ALA A 153 -4.73 11.49 -12.18
C ALA A 153 -3.66 10.40 -12.00
N LEU A 154 -2.81 10.52 -10.97
CA LEU A 154 -1.81 9.51 -10.64
C LEU A 154 -2.44 8.29 -9.94
N ASP A 155 -3.45 8.53 -9.09
CA ASP A 155 -4.16 7.48 -8.34
C ASP A 155 -5.14 6.67 -9.22
N LYS A 156 -5.52 7.20 -10.40
CA LYS A 156 -6.42 6.54 -11.37
C LYS A 156 -5.67 5.65 -12.35
#